data_db71fe6cbd56aa912b107544cb4b0a30
#
_entry.id   db71fe6cbd56aa912b107544cb4b0a30
#
_cell.length_a   1.000
_cell.length_b   1.000
_cell.length_c   1.000
_cell.angle_alpha   90.00
_cell.angle_beta   90.00
_cell.angle_gamma   90.00
#
_symmetry.space_group_name_H-M   'P 1'
#
loop_
_entity.id
_entity.type
_entity.pdbx_description
1 polymer ?
#
loop_
_entity_poly.entity_id
_entity_poly.type
_entity_poly.pdbx_seq_one_letter_code
_entity_poly.pdbx_strand_id
1 'polypeptide(L)'
;LRWVKKNIASFGGNPDNVTIFGESAGGHNVLALLASPQAEGLFHKAISQSGYTQEVSAQDAYNKNGTNSLIARGSWQITNKLLDKPQSEHSAGQLRSLLKGTDAIEFMSLYQTGDLDFDRMPLTTVDGVVIPKEGILGALANPELAKNIPVIAGATKDEVSLWLALHRYFMDTSYILTKFLPPRITVKDPELYELWVRTRSHAWKIKGVDQPLAAMESAGYTDLYAYQFDWDHQDSSMLIDFPNLFGAAHGTDIAFVTGNFTYGPISSYVYPDTEARDQMENTVMSAWTNFAKRAEPDSEKPVQWHKFTTTDPQFLRLDKDDALRMDREQHSVDSLLNNMALSRAPSNLQRCYIAWETFTNVGNADPEAYRAWNNGLCANLDMPSEQRAIAAKLLAEHGSIEVL
;
A
#
# COMPACT_ATOMS: atom_id res chain seq x y z
N LEU A 1 10.58 11.75 -16.26
CA LEU A 1 10.91 13.04 -15.65
C LEU A 1 11.90 13.83 -16.50
N ARG A 2 13.04 13.28 -16.98
CA ARG A 2 14.00 13.99 -17.85
C ARG A 2 13.34 14.54 -19.11
N TRP A 3 12.42 13.79 -19.72
CA TRP A 3 11.65 14.28 -20.86
C TRP A 3 10.74 15.46 -20.48
N VAL A 4 10.05 15.37 -19.34
CA VAL A 4 9.20 16.45 -18.81
C VAL A 4 10.05 17.70 -18.62
N LYS A 5 11.18 17.63 -17.90
CA LYS A 5 12.07 18.76 -17.66
C LYS A 5 12.54 19.42 -18.96
N LYS A 6 12.80 18.63 -20.01
CA LYS A 6 13.28 19.15 -21.29
C LYS A 6 12.19 19.77 -22.15
N ASN A 7 10.96 19.28 -22.09
CA ASN A 7 9.95 19.54 -23.11
C ASN A 7 8.70 20.25 -22.59
N ILE A 8 8.40 20.19 -21.27
CA ILE A 8 7.10 20.61 -20.77
C ILE A 8 6.78 22.10 -20.97
N ALA A 9 7.80 22.95 -21.09
CA ALA A 9 7.63 24.36 -21.41
C ALA A 9 6.95 24.58 -22.78
N SER A 10 7.21 23.70 -23.75
CA SER A 10 6.55 23.75 -25.06
C SER A 10 5.05 23.38 -25.02
N PHE A 11 4.60 22.84 -23.91
CA PHE A 11 3.19 22.51 -23.63
C PHE A 11 2.55 23.48 -22.62
N GLY A 12 3.21 24.58 -22.30
CA GLY A 12 2.73 25.59 -21.36
C GLY A 12 2.98 25.25 -19.88
N GLY A 13 3.69 24.14 -19.59
CA GLY A 13 4.06 23.77 -18.23
C GLY A 13 5.35 24.44 -17.75
N ASN A 14 5.58 24.45 -16.43
CA ASN A 14 6.79 24.96 -15.82
C ASN A 14 7.74 23.81 -15.44
N PRO A 15 8.93 23.69 -16.09
CA PRO A 15 9.90 22.63 -15.78
C PRO A 15 10.50 22.74 -14.38
N ASP A 16 10.41 23.91 -13.75
CA ASP A 16 10.93 24.18 -12.40
C ASP A 16 9.82 24.12 -11.33
N ASN A 17 8.63 23.64 -11.69
CA ASN A 17 7.52 23.42 -10.77
C ASN A 17 6.81 22.07 -11.06
N VAL A 18 7.56 21.00 -11.00
CA VAL A 18 7.06 19.63 -11.23
C VAL A 18 6.70 18.98 -9.90
N THR A 19 5.47 18.54 -9.76
CA THR A 19 5.00 17.73 -8.63
C THR A 19 4.77 16.29 -9.11
N ILE A 20 5.37 15.32 -8.43
CA ILE A 20 5.05 13.91 -8.65
C ILE A 20 4.06 13.45 -7.59
N PHE A 21 3.12 12.62 -7.98
CA PHE A 21 2.18 12.01 -7.03
C PHE A 21 1.76 10.62 -7.51
N GLY A 22 1.28 9.81 -6.59
CA GLY A 22 0.82 8.46 -6.90
C GLY A 22 0.24 7.77 -5.69
N GLU A 23 -0.64 6.81 -5.95
CA GLU A 23 -1.32 6.01 -4.95
C GLU A 23 -0.84 4.56 -5.02
N SER A 24 -0.76 3.87 -3.85
CA SER A 24 -0.37 2.47 -3.75
C SER A 24 1.04 2.22 -4.30
N ALA A 25 1.17 1.42 -5.34
CA ALA A 25 2.43 1.23 -6.09
C ALA A 25 2.96 2.56 -6.67
N GLY A 26 2.07 3.51 -7.02
CA GLY A 26 2.45 4.87 -7.40
C GLY A 26 3.03 5.66 -6.23
N GLY A 27 2.46 5.54 -5.03
CA GLY A 27 3.01 6.12 -3.80
C GLY A 27 4.38 5.54 -3.44
N HIS A 28 4.53 4.22 -3.58
CA HIS A 28 5.82 3.54 -3.47
C HIS A 28 6.85 4.09 -4.48
N ASN A 29 6.46 4.26 -5.75
CA ASN A 29 7.33 4.84 -6.77
C ASN A 29 7.73 6.29 -6.43
N VAL A 30 6.85 7.08 -5.82
CA VAL A 30 7.18 8.42 -5.33
C VAL A 30 8.27 8.35 -4.25
N LEU A 31 8.14 7.47 -3.26
CA LEU A 31 9.15 7.27 -2.22
C LEU A 31 10.48 6.75 -2.81
N ALA A 32 10.43 5.84 -3.76
CA ALA A 32 11.62 5.35 -4.47
C ALA A 32 12.32 6.46 -5.28
N LEU A 33 11.57 7.36 -5.93
CA LEU A 33 12.13 8.52 -6.63
C LEU A 33 12.71 9.56 -5.66
N LEU A 34 12.10 9.75 -4.48
CA LEU A 34 12.66 10.59 -3.42
C LEU A 34 14.00 10.02 -2.92
N ALA A 35 14.12 8.70 -2.79
CA ALA A 35 15.34 8.02 -2.39
C ALA A 35 16.42 7.99 -3.49
N SER A 36 16.03 8.03 -4.77
CA SER A 36 16.95 7.82 -5.90
C SER A 36 17.81 9.04 -6.21
N PRO A 37 19.15 8.96 -6.19
CA PRO A 37 20.02 10.05 -6.60
C PRO A 37 19.87 10.39 -8.10
N GLN A 38 19.43 9.45 -8.93
CA GLN A 38 19.20 9.70 -10.36
C GLN A 38 18.00 10.60 -10.65
N ALA A 39 17.14 10.83 -9.67
CA ALA A 39 15.97 11.70 -9.78
C ALA A 39 16.21 13.12 -9.24
N GLU A 40 17.45 13.43 -8.83
CA GLU A 40 17.85 14.75 -8.32
C GLU A 40 17.51 15.86 -9.31
N GLY A 41 16.82 16.93 -8.82
CA GLY A 41 16.44 18.10 -9.59
C GLY A 41 15.45 17.82 -10.75
N LEU A 42 14.78 16.68 -10.77
CA LEU A 42 13.78 16.34 -11.81
C LEU A 42 12.34 16.62 -11.37
N PHE A 43 12.12 16.87 -10.10
CA PHE A 43 10.84 17.27 -9.51
C PHE A 43 11.07 18.11 -8.26
N HIS A 44 10.05 18.83 -7.83
CA HIS A 44 10.16 19.91 -6.85
C HIS A 44 9.20 19.72 -5.67
N LYS A 45 8.25 18.82 -5.79
CA LYS A 45 7.29 18.42 -4.75
C LYS A 45 6.85 16.97 -4.97
N ALA A 46 6.43 16.31 -3.91
CA ALA A 46 6.00 14.93 -3.97
C ALA A 46 4.77 14.66 -3.08
N ILE A 47 3.83 13.80 -3.56
CA ILE A 47 2.69 13.32 -2.77
C ILE A 47 2.67 11.80 -2.87
N SER A 48 2.82 11.11 -1.74
CA SER A 48 2.71 9.66 -1.62
C SER A 48 1.39 9.31 -0.94
N GLN A 49 0.46 8.72 -1.68
CA GLN A 49 -0.83 8.25 -1.20
C GLN A 49 -0.77 6.75 -0.98
N SER A 50 -1.03 6.29 0.24
CA SER A 50 -0.98 4.87 0.60
C SER A 50 0.29 4.16 0.12
N GLY A 51 1.41 4.89 0.11
CA GLY A 51 2.71 4.37 -0.32
C GLY A 51 3.29 3.37 0.68
N TYR A 52 4.37 2.72 0.27
CA TYR A 52 5.07 1.74 1.10
C TYR A 52 6.57 1.72 0.76
N THR A 53 7.37 1.15 1.65
CA THR A 53 8.84 1.14 1.53
C THR A 53 9.42 -0.25 1.34
N GLN A 54 8.57 -1.24 1.04
CA GLN A 54 8.99 -2.62 0.86
C GLN A 54 9.95 -2.76 -0.33
N GLU A 55 11.06 -3.42 -0.09
CA GLU A 55 12.12 -3.65 -1.07
C GLU A 55 12.84 -4.97 -0.80
N VAL A 56 13.62 -5.42 -1.75
CA VAL A 56 14.43 -6.64 -1.64
C VAL A 56 15.83 -6.40 -2.19
N SER A 57 16.81 -7.15 -1.70
CA SER A 57 18.15 -7.15 -2.30
C SER A 57 18.09 -7.73 -3.72
N ALA A 58 19.05 -7.36 -4.58
CA ALA A 58 19.17 -7.95 -5.91
C ALA A 58 19.37 -9.48 -5.84
N GLN A 59 20.06 -9.96 -4.79
CA GLN A 59 20.26 -11.39 -4.57
C GLN A 59 18.96 -12.11 -4.26
N ASP A 60 18.13 -11.53 -3.39
CA ASP A 60 16.83 -12.08 -3.02
C ASP A 60 15.82 -12.01 -4.16
N ALA A 61 15.79 -10.89 -4.92
CA ALA A 61 14.96 -10.77 -6.12
C ALA A 61 15.33 -11.82 -7.19
N TYR A 62 16.63 -12.15 -7.31
CA TYR A 62 17.10 -13.21 -8.19
C TYR A 62 16.75 -14.60 -7.67
N ASN A 63 16.85 -14.81 -6.37
CA ASN A 63 16.49 -16.02 -5.60
C ASN A 63 16.95 -17.34 -6.24
N LYS A 64 18.20 -17.38 -6.75
CA LYS A 64 18.74 -18.52 -7.51
C LYS A 64 18.61 -19.85 -6.78
N ASN A 65 18.81 -19.84 -5.47
CA ASN A 65 18.82 -21.05 -4.65
C ASN A 65 17.44 -21.34 -4.01
N GLY A 66 16.43 -20.51 -4.25
CA GLY A 66 15.11 -20.66 -3.64
C GLY A 66 15.12 -20.51 -2.11
N THR A 67 16.12 -19.80 -1.56
CA THR A 67 16.31 -19.67 -0.10
C THR A 67 15.46 -18.58 0.54
N ASN A 68 15.02 -17.60 -0.24
CA ASN A 68 14.12 -16.57 0.28
C ASN A 68 12.67 -17.05 0.22
N SER A 69 12.10 -17.39 1.38
CA SER A 69 10.73 -17.89 1.48
C SER A 69 9.67 -16.79 1.26
N LEU A 70 10.06 -15.51 1.33
CA LEU A 70 9.17 -14.38 1.09
C LEU A 70 9.00 -14.11 -0.42
N ILE A 71 9.87 -14.65 -1.26
CA ILE A 71 9.78 -14.54 -2.72
C ILE A 71 9.48 -15.91 -3.29
N ALA A 72 8.24 -16.15 -3.62
CA ALA A 72 7.80 -17.44 -4.14
C ALA A 72 8.50 -17.81 -5.47
N ARG A 73 8.76 -16.82 -6.32
CA ARG A 73 9.45 -17.00 -7.62
C ARG A 73 10.33 -15.78 -7.91
N GLY A 74 11.63 -15.95 -7.74
CA GLY A 74 12.61 -14.96 -8.17
C GLY A 74 12.85 -14.99 -9.68
N SER A 75 13.55 -13.99 -10.19
CA SER A 75 13.81 -13.86 -11.63
C SER A 75 14.59 -15.05 -12.21
N TRP A 76 15.35 -15.77 -11.39
CA TRP A 76 16.02 -17.02 -11.81
C TRP A 76 15.02 -18.10 -12.21
N GLN A 77 14.02 -18.38 -11.35
CA GLN A 77 13.03 -19.42 -11.62
C GLN A 77 12.14 -19.06 -12.80
N ILE A 78 11.76 -17.78 -12.92
CA ILE A 78 10.94 -17.29 -14.04
C ILE A 78 11.70 -17.43 -15.35
N THR A 79 12.95 -16.96 -15.40
CA THR A 79 13.76 -17.05 -16.62
C THR A 79 13.98 -18.50 -17.06
N ASN A 80 14.23 -19.41 -16.10
CA ASN A 80 14.42 -20.83 -16.42
C ASN A 80 13.18 -21.50 -17.03
N LYS A 81 11.98 -21.02 -16.72
CA LYS A 81 10.75 -21.55 -17.35
C LYS A 81 10.60 -21.20 -18.82
N LEU A 82 11.28 -20.15 -19.27
CA LEU A 82 11.27 -19.70 -20.66
C LEU A 82 12.39 -20.31 -21.48
N LEU A 83 13.30 -21.04 -20.85
CA LEU A 83 14.50 -21.59 -21.49
C LEU A 83 14.40 -23.10 -21.67
N ASP A 84 14.82 -23.57 -22.83
CA ASP A 84 15.02 -24.99 -23.17
C ASP A 84 16.41 -25.52 -22.78
N LYS A 85 17.32 -24.64 -22.40
CA LYS A 85 18.68 -24.96 -21.94
C LYS A 85 19.02 -24.17 -20.66
N PRO A 86 20.02 -24.63 -19.89
CA PRO A 86 20.46 -23.90 -18.70
C PRO A 86 20.82 -22.45 -18.99
N GLN A 87 20.51 -21.57 -18.06
CA GLN A 87 20.77 -20.12 -18.17
C GLN A 87 22.26 -19.81 -18.45
N SER A 88 23.18 -20.65 -17.92
CA SER A 88 24.62 -20.53 -18.11
C SER A 88 25.07 -20.69 -19.57
N GLU A 89 24.23 -21.27 -20.42
CA GLU A 89 24.49 -21.43 -21.86
C GLU A 89 24.05 -20.25 -22.71
N HIS A 90 23.41 -19.24 -22.09
CA HIS A 90 22.91 -18.05 -22.77
C HIS A 90 23.69 -16.79 -22.37
N SER A 91 24.02 -15.97 -23.35
CA SER A 91 24.55 -14.64 -23.08
C SER A 91 23.46 -13.70 -22.51
N ALA A 92 23.88 -12.64 -21.80
CA ALA A 92 22.97 -11.62 -21.29
C ALA A 92 22.11 -10.97 -22.40
N GLY A 93 22.67 -10.84 -23.62
CA GLY A 93 21.95 -10.33 -24.79
C GLY A 93 20.82 -11.25 -25.23
N GLN A 94 21.08 -12.58 -25.27
CA GLN A 94 20.07 -13.59 -25.60
C GLN A 94 18.95 -13.62 -24.56
N LEU A 95 19.28 -13.61 -23.26
CA LEU A 95 18.30 -13.56 -22.18
C LEU A 95 17.44 -12.29 -22.27
N ARG A 96 18.08 -11.14 -22.51
CA ARG A 96 17.34 -9.86 -22.71
C ARG A 96 16.39 -9.92 -23.90
N SER A 97 16.83 -10.49 -25.02
CA SER A 97 15.99 -10.62 -26.22
C SER A 97 14.82 -11.56 -25.99
N LEU A 98 15.05 -12.69 -25.31
CA LEU A 98 13.99 -13.61 -24.91
C LEU A 98 12.95 -12.93 -24.05
N LEU A 99 13.36 -12.32 -22.93
CA LEU A 99 12.45 -11.64 -21.98
C LEU A 99 11.66 -10.51 -22.64
N LYS A 100 12.27 -9.75 -23.56
CA LYS A 100 11.58 -8.70 -24.33
C LYS A 100 10.65 -9.23 -25.40
N GLY A 101 10.90 -10.43 -25.92
CA GLY A 101 10.09 -11.08 -26.94
C GLY A 101 8.94 -11.91 -26.39
N THR A 102 8.94 -12.21 -25.09
CA THR A 102 7.85 -12.93 -24.44
C THR A 102 6.63 -12.03 -24.31
N ASP A 103 5.45 -12.57 -24.63
CA ASP A 103 4.18 -11.86 -24.45
C ASP A 103 3.98 -11.47 -22.97
N ALA A 104 3.43 -10.28 -22.73
CA ALA A 104 3.28 -9.75 -21.37
C ALA A 104 2.35 -10.58 -20.50
N ILE A 105 1.27 -11.13 -21.06
CA ILE A 105 0.32 -11.99 -20.32
C ILE A 105 0.98 -13.33 -20.01
N GLU A 106 1.67 -13.93 -20.99
CA GLU A 106 2.45 -15.15 -20.80
C GLU A 106 3.50 -14.94 -19.70
N PHE A 107 4.29 -13.84 -19.78
CA PHE A 107 5.30 -13.52 -18.79
C PHE A 107 4.72 -13.37 -17.37
N MET A 108 3.62 -12.63 -17.23
CA MET A 108 2.95 -12.44 -15.95
C MET A 108 2.38 -13.76 -15.39
N SER A 109 1.88 -14.65 -16.25
CA SER A 109 1.37 -15.96 -15.83
C SER A 109 2.44 -16.84 -15.17
N LEU A 110 3.72 -16.62 -15.48
CA LEU A 110 4.83 -17.36 -14.87
C LEU A 110 5.01 -17.04 -13.37
N TYR A 111 4.57 -15.86 -12.94
CA TYR A 111 4.56 -15.47 -11.52
C TYR A 111 3.33 -16.00 -10.77
N GLN A 112 2.26 -16.32 -11.46
CA GLN A 112 1.05 -16.88 -10.83
C GLN A 112 1.37 -18.26 -10.25
N THR A 113 1.08 -18.45 -8.96
CA THR A 113 1.31 -19.71 -8.26
C THR A 113 0.06 -20.58 -8.13
N GLY A 114 -1.09 -20.08 -8.62
CA GLY A 114 -2.41 -20.64 -8.33
C GLY A 114 -2.98 -20.15 -6.99
N ASP A 115 -2.13 -19.55 -6.17
CA ASP A 115 -2.50 -18.81 -4.99
C ASP A 115 -2.55 -17.34 -5.42
N LEU A 116 -3.50 -16.53 -4.98
CA LEU A 116 -3.62 -15.09 -5.31
C LEU A 116 -2.51 -14.23 -4.66
N ASP A 117 -1.32 -14.77 -4.56
CA ASP A 117 -0.21 -14.24 -3.80
C ASP A 117 0.64 -13.31 -4.67
N PHE A 118 0.05 -12.18 -5.13
CA PHE A 118 0.79 -11.10 -5.79
C PHE A 118 1.85 -10.48 -4.87
N ASP A 119 1.69 -10.61 -3.56
CA ASP A 119 2.56 -10.02 -2.54
C ASP A 119 3.95 -10.65 -2.48
N ARG A 120 4.19 -11.73 -3.22
CA ARG A 120 5.47 -12.45 -3.25
C ARG A 120 6.31 -12.21 -4.50
N MET A 121 5.93 -11.25 -5.32
CA MET A 121 6.79 -10.78 -6.39
C MET A 121 7.83 -9.80 -5.84
N PRO A 122 9.08 -9.81 -6.33
CA PRO A 122 10.03 -8.77 -6.00
C PRO A 122 9.57 -7.45 -6.62
N LEU A 123 9.08 -6.51 -5.78
CA LEU A 123 8.53 -5.23 -6.24
C LEU A 123 9.63 -4.25 -6.60
N THR A 124 10.49 -3.90 -5.63
CA THR A 124 11.60 -2.96 -5.82
C THR A 124 12.89 -3.62 -5.39
N THR A 125 13.91 -3.47 -6.22
CA THR A 125 15.22 -4.10 -5.99
C THR A 125 16.24 -3.04 -5.61
N VAL A 126 16.90 -3.25 -4.47
CA VAL A 126 18.05 -2.46 -4.04
C VAL A 126 19.25 -2.86 -4.89
N ASP A 127 19.53 -2.05 -5.92
CA ASP A 127 20.61 -2.29 -6.88
C ASP A 127 21.89 -1.47 -6.60
N GLY A 128 21.82 -0.54 -5.66
CA GLY A 128 22.89 0.38 -5.31
C GLY A 128 23.15 1.48 -6.35
N VAL A 129 22.26 1.63 -7.34
CA VAL A 129 22.38 2.58 -8.47
C VAL A 129 21.12 3.44 -8.59
N VAL A 130 19.96 2.83 -8.77
CA VAL A 130 18.65 3.53 -8.77
C VAL A 130 18.15 3.65 -7.35
N ILE A 131 18.14 2.53 -6.62
CA ILE A 131 17.87 2.53 -5.19
C ILE A 131 19.23 2.34 -4.48
N PRO A 132 19.63 3.31 -3.62
CA PRO A 132 20.88 3.25 -2.88
C PRO A 132 21.01 1.98 -2.03
N LYS A 133 22.23 1.63 -1.63
CA LYS A 133 22.50 0.42 -0.84
C LYS A 133 21.81 0.41 0.51
N GLU A 134 21.52 1.58 1.04
CA GLU A 134 20.80 1.83 2.28
C GLU A 134 19.30 1.49 2.18
N GLY A 135 18.83 1.21 0.97
CA GLY A 135 17.41 1.03 0.68
C GLY A 135 16.63 2.35 0.66
N ILE A 136 15.31 2.27 0.43
CA ILE A 136 14.45 3.46 0.33
C ILE A 136 14.47 4.23 1.65
N LEU A 137 14.13 3.57 2.75
CA LEU A 137 14.00 4.26 4.05
C LEU A 137 15.36 4.81 4.53
N GLY A 138 16.44 4.05 4.38
CA GLY A 138 17.78 4.50 4.72
C GLY A 138 18.25 5.67 3.87
N ALA A 139 17.93 5.68 2.57
CA ALA A 139 18.25 6.81 1.68
C ALA A 139 17.44 8.07 2.04
N LEU A 140 16.17 7.93 2.42
CA LEU A 140 15.35 9.05 2.90
C LEU A 140 15.88 9.66 4.20
N ALA A 141 16.55 8.88 5.05
CA ALA A 141 17.18 9.34 6.28
C ALA A 141 18.59 9.90 6.08
N ASN A 142 19.17 9.79 4.88
CA ASN A 142 20.54 10.22 4.61
C ASN A 142 20.58 11.68 4.14
N PRO A 143 21.18 12.62 4.91
CA PRO A 143 21.28 14.03 4.52
C PRO A 143 22.01 14.27 3.19
N GLU A 144 22.95 13.38 2.81
CA GLU A 144 23.69 13.51 1.55
C GLU A 144 22.83 13.16 0.31
N LEU A 145 21.74 12.42 0.51
CA LEU A 145 20.78 12.04 -0.54
C LEU A 145 19.48 12.85 -0.46
N ALA A 146 19.33 13.68 0.57
CA ALA A 146 18.15 14.49 0.82
C ALA A 146 17.90 15.50 -0.29
N LYS A 147 16.73 15.48 -0.90
CA LYS A 147 16.31 16.47 -1.91
C LYS A 147 15.76 17.75 -1.28
N ASN A 148 15.37 17.69 0.00
CA ASN A 148 14.80 18.79 0.78
C ASN A 148 13.71 19.58 0.03
N ILE A 149 12.75 18.85 -0.50
CA ILE A 149 11.57 19.39 -1.17
C ILE A 149 10.33 19.13 -0.32
N PRO A 150 9.24 19.90 -0.50
CA PRO A 150 7.97 19.64 0.19
C PRO A 150 7.39 18.26 -0.15
N VAL A 151 6.89 17.55 0.87
CA VAL A 151 6.30 16.22 0.72
C VAL A 151 4.97 16.13 1.50
N ILE A 152 3.95 15.59 0.84
CA ILE A 152 2.75 15.06 1.51
C ILE A 152 2.85 13.54 1.49
N ALA A 153 2.56 12.89 2.61
CA ALA A 153 2.35 11.45 2.66
C ALA A 153 1.08 11.13 3.47
N GLY A 154 0.33 10.14 3.04
CA GLY A 154 -0.87 9.73 3.76
C GLY A 154 -1.30 8.32 3.43
N ALA A 155 -2.28 7.84 4.19
CA ALA A 155 -2.87 6.51 4.07
C ALA A 155 -4.38 6.58 4.32
N THR A 156 -5.11 5.57 3.89
CA THR A 156 -6.52 5.43 4.26
C THR A 156 -6.65 4.77 5.64
N LYS A 157 -7.76 5.02 6.32
CA LYS A 157 -8.02 4.47 7.66
C LYS A 157 -8.14 2.94 7.65
N ASP A 158 -8.78 2.41 6.63
CA ASP A 158 -9.13 1.00 6.53
C ASP A 158 -8.45 0.29 5.34
N GLU A 159 -7.15 0.62 5.09
CA GLU A 159 -6.35 0.16 3.93
C GLU A 159 -6.64 -1.27 3.50
N VAL A 160 -6.51 -2.23 4.42
CA VAL A 160 -6.56 -3.65 4.07
C VAL A 160 -7.97 -4.19 3.88
N SER A 161 -9.01 -3.42 4.21
CA SER A 161 -10.40 -3.83 4.02
C SER A 161 -10.73 -4.16 2.56
N LEU A 162 -10.08 -3.48 1.59
CA LEU A 162 -10.24 -3.77 0.16
C LEU A 162 -10.07 -5.26 -0.17
N TRP A 163 -9.02 -5.87 0.36
CA TRP A 163 -8.72 -7.29 0.10
C TRP A 163 -9.50 -8.22 1.03
N LEU A 164 -9.62 -7.86 2.31
CA LEU A 164 -10.28 -8.70 3.30
C LEU A 164 -11.79 -8.83 3.02
N ALA A 165 -12.43 -7.76 2.52
CA ALA A 165 -13.84 -7.75 2.12
C ALA A 165 -14.16 -8.70 0.95
N LEU A 166 -13.15 -9.04 0.15
CA LEU A 166 -13.31 -9.97 -0.96
C LEU A 166 -12.94 -11.42 -0.58
N HIS A 167 -12.31 -11.63 0.58
CA HIS A 167 -11.72 -12.91 0.94
C HIS A 167 -12.69 -13.81 1.73
N ARG A 168 -12.92 -15.02 1.27
CA ARG A 168 -13.80 -16.01 1.91
C ARG A 168 -13.39 -16.45 3.32
N TYR A 169 -12.18 -16.15 3.74
CA TYR A 169 -11.77 -16.34 5.12
C TYR A 169 -12.60 -15.49 6.07
N PHE A 170 -12.93 -14.27 5.67
CA PHE A 170 -13.66 -13.29 6.47
C PHE A 170 -15.16 -13.20 6.10
N MET A 171 -15.52 -13.57 4.86
CA MET A 171 -16.84 -13.32 4.31
C MET A 171 -17.63 -14.59 4.09
N ASP A 172 -18.92 -14.53 4.43
CA ASP A 172 -19.93 -15.49 4.00
C ASP A 172 -20.75 -14.92 2.85
N THR A 173 -21.18 -15.82 1.95
CA THR A 173 -22.07 -15.48 0.86
C THR A 173 -23.35 -16.31 0.93
N SER A 174 -24.49 -15.66 0.77
CA SER A 174 -25.80 -16.33 0.68
C SER A 174 -26.61 -15.76 -0.48
N TYR A 175 -27.42 -16.61 -1.13
CA TYR A 175 -28.31 -16.21 -2.21
C TYR A 175 -29.74 -16.16 -1.71
N ILE A 176 -30.40 -14.98 -1.84
CA ILE A 176 -31.75 -14.78 -1.30
C ILE A 176 -32.81 -15.56 -2.12
N LEU A 177 -32.68 -15.57 -3.45
CA LEU A 177 -33.64 -16.19 -4.35
C LEU A 177 -32.97 -17.16 -5.34
N THR A 178 -31.99 -16.74 -6.07
CA THR A 178 -31.31 -17.55 -7.09
C THR A 178 -29.84 -17.13 -7.22
N LYS A 179 -29.01 -18.03 -7.80
CA LYS A 179 -27.60 -17.70 -8.12
C LYS A 179 -27.44 -16.72 -9.28
N PHE A 180 -28.54 -16.27 -9.91
CA PHE A 180 -28.50 -15.23 -10.96
C PHE A 180 -28.51 -13.81 -10.39
N LEU A 181 -28.80 -13.63 -9.11
CA LEU A 181 -28.70 -12.36 -8.42
C LEU A 181 -27.37 -12.28 -7.64
N PRO A 182 -26.82 -11.07 -7.44
CA PRO A 182 -25.65 -10.90 -6.59
C PRO A 182 -25.87 -11.54 -5.21
N PRO A 183 -24.87 -12.19 -4.63
CA PRO A 183 -24.98 -12.74 -3.29
C PRO A 183 -25.10 -11.63 -2.24
N ARG A 184 -25.76 -11.96 -1.13
CA ARG A 184 -25.58 -11.20 0.10
C ARG A 184 -24.22 -11.56 0.68
N ILE A 185 -23.40 -10.53 0.98
CA ILE A 185 -22.10 -10.68 1.60
C ILE A 185 -22.20 -10.21 3.05
N THR A 186 -21.71 -11.02 3.97
CA THR A 186 -21.72 -10.72 5.41
C THR A 186 -20.38 -11.10 6.04
N VAL A 187 -19.93 -10.32 6.99
CA VAL A 187 -18.72 -10.61 7.76
C VAL A 187 -19.00 -11.77 8.71
N LYS A 188 -18.16 -12.81 8.70
CA LYS A 188 -18.31 -14.01 9.57
C LYS A 188 -18.14 -13.70 11.04
N ASP A 189 -17.11 -12.94 11.35
CA ASP A 189 -16.73 -12.51 12.71
C ASP A 189 -16.39 -11.02 12.65
N PRO A 190 -17.34 -10.12 12.95
CA PRO A 190 -17.13 -8.69 12.87
C PRO A 190 -16.02 -8.17 13.81
N GLU A 191 -15.90 -8.74 15.02
CA GLU A 191 -14.89 -8.31 15.99
C GLU A 191 -13.48 -8.67 15.50
N LEU A 192 -13.28 -9.87 14.97
CA LEU A 192 -12.02 -10.29 14.37
C LEU A 192 -11.69 -9.46 13.11
N TYR A 193 -12.69 -9.23 12.25
CA TYR A 193 -12.51 -8.46 11.03
C TYR A 193 -12.06 -7.03 11.32
N GLU A 194 -12.78 -6.32 12.20
CA GLU A 194 -12.43 -4.96 12.61
C GLU A 194 -11.03 -4.89 13.24
N LEU A 195 -10.70 -5.84 14.13
CA LEU A 195 -9.39 -5.91 14.74
C LEU A 195 -8.28 -6.11 13.71
N TRP A 196 -8.51 -6.97 12.71
CA TRP A 196 -7.56 -7.24 11.63
C TRP A 196 -7.36 -6.00 10.76
N VAL A 197 -8.47 -5.42 10.25
CA VAL A 197 -8.46 -4.19 9.45
C VAL A 197 -7.70 -3.09 10.20
N ARG A 198 -8.10 -2.78 11.43
CA ARG A 198 -7.48 -1.72 12.23
C ARG A 198 -5.98 -1.96 12.46
N THR A 199 -5.59 -3.16 12.89
CA THR A 199 -4.18 -3.46 13.19
C THR A 199 -3.30 -3.29 11.96
N ARG A 200 -3.74 -3.82 10.83
CA ARG A 200 -2.96 -3.82 9.60
C ARG A 200 -2.96 -2.44 8.91
N SER A 201 -4.08 -1.73 8.91
CA SER A 201 -4.18 -0.39 8.31
C SER A 201 -3.38 0.65 9.09
N HIS A 202 -3.43 0.62 10.42
CA HIS A 202 -2.55 1.49 11.22
C HIS A 202 -1.07 1.13 11.06
N ALA A 203 -0.73 -0.16 10.93
CA ALA A 203 0.65 -0.56 10.61
C ALA A 203 1.08 -0.05 9.23
N TRP A 204 0.15 0.02 8.25
CA TRP A 204 0.41 0.63 6.95
C TRP A 204 0.76 2.12 7.10
N LYS A 205 -0.07 2.87 7.81
CA LYS A 205 0.20 4.29 8.07
C LYS A 205 1.56 4.50 8.75
N ILE A 206 1.89 3.71 9.78
CA ILE A 206 3.19 3.82 10.45
C ILE A 206 4.34 3.59 9.48
N LYS A 207 4.31 2.49 8.70
CA LYS A 207 5.41 2.10 7.82
C LYS A 207 5.46 2.88 6.51
N GLY A 208 4.31 3.27 5.97
CA GLY A 208 4.19 3.95 4.69
C GLY A 208 4.14 5.47 4.76
N VAL A 209 3.84 6.03 5.94
CA VAL A 209 3.70 7.48 6.15
C VAL A 209 4.63 7.98 7.25
N ASP A 210 4.44 7.54 8.49
CA ASP A 210 5.10 8.13 9.65
C ASP A 210 6.62 7.87 9.62
N GLN A 211 7.04 6.64 9.33
CA GLN A 211 8.47 6.30 9.22
C GLN A 211 9.18 7.01 8.07
N PRO A 212 8.66 7.04 6.83
CA PRO A 212 9.26 7.85 5.75
C PRO A 212 9.36 9.34 6.09
N LEU A 213 8.31 9.95 6.66
CA LEU A 213 8.34 11.36 7.05
C LEU A 213 9.37 11.62 8.16
N ALA A 214 9.44 10.75 9.17
CA ALA A 214 10.46 10.84 10.23
C ALA A 214 11.89 10.69 9.68
N ALA A 215 12.09 9.77 8.74
CA ALA A 215 13.37 9.60 8.06
C ALA A 215 13.78 10.88 7.30
N MET A 216 12.85 11.45 6.52
CA MET A 216 13.09 12.71 5.81
C MET A 216 13.37 13.88 6.75
N GLU A 217 12.61 14.02 7.86
CA GLU A 217 12.90 15.05 8.86
C GLU A 217 14.32 14.91 9.41
N SER A 218 14.75 13.69 9.74
CA SER A 218 16.10 13.44 10.23
C SER A 218 17.21 13.80 9.23
N ALA A 219 16.89 13.78 7.93
CA ALA A 219 17.77 14.22 6.84
C ALA A 219 17.69 15.71 6.55
N GLY A 220 16.87 16.49 7.29
CA GLY A 220 16.78 17.93 7.19
C GLY A 220 15.62 18.48 6.36
N TYR A 221 14.65 17.67 5.96
CA TYR A 221 13.41 18.15 5.35
C TYR A 221 12.59 18.96 6.36
N THR A 222 11.97 20.06 5.92
CA THR A 222 11.21 20.97 6.78
C THR A 222 9.74 21.13 6.39
N ASP A 223 9.38 20.73 5.17
CA ASP A 223 8.04 20.93 4.60
C ASP A 223 7.37 19.57 4.38
N LEU A 224 7.07 18.91 5.50
CA LEU A 224 6.47 17.58 5.55
C LEU A 224 5.03 17.69 6.06
N TYR A 225 4.10 17.00 5.40
CA TYR A 225 2.69 16.99 5.75
C TYR A 225 2.17 15.56 5.75
N ALA A 226 1.38 15.21 6.76
CA ALA A 226 0.76 13.91 6.87
C ALA A 226 -0.77 14.01 6.78
N TYR A 227 -1.43 12.99 6.20
CA TYR A 227 -2.88 12.85 6.26
C TYR A 227 -3.30 11.41 6.55
N GLN A 228 -4.54 11.27 7.02
CA GLN A 228 -5.29 10.03 7.03
C GLN A 228 -6.65 10.27 6.38
N PHE A 229 -6.98 9.43 5.41
CA PHE A 229 -8.26 9.50 4.71
C PHE A 229 -9.26 8.59 5.42
N ASP A 230 -10.28 9.18 6.06
CA ASP A 230 -11.23 8.51 6.94
C ASP A 230 -12.64 8.43 6.33
N TRP A 231 -12.83 8.87 5.08
CA TRP A 231 -14.12 8.87 4.43
C TRP A 231 -14.73 7.46 4.33
N ASP A 232 -15.74 7.19 5.16
CA ASP A 232 -16.47 5.92 5.26
C ASP A 232 -18.00 6.10 5.09
N HIS A 233 -18.43 7.20 4.45
CA HIS A 233 -19.82 7.58 4.29
C HIS A 233 -20.47 6.96 3.04
N GLN A 234 -20.27 5.65 2.85
CA GLN A 234 -20.90 4.87 1.81
C GLN A 234 -22.37 4.57 2.17
N ASP A 235 -23.19 4.31 1.14
CA ASP A 235 -24.54 3.79 1.30
C ASP A 235 -24.55 2.27 1.34
N SER A 236 -25.35 1.70 2.23
CA SER A 236 -25.58 0.25 2.26
C SER A 236 -26.65 -0.17 1.26
N SER A 237 -26.47 -1.34 0.64
CA SER A 237 -27.50 -2.00 -0.14
C SER A 237 -28.25 -3.03 0.73
N MET A 238 -29.32 -3.63 0.18
CA MET A 238 -29.99 -4.78 0.83
C MET A 238 -29.09 -6.01 0.97
N LEU A 239 -28.01 -6.08 0.19
CA LEU A 239 -27.13 -7.23 0.06
C LEU A 239 -25.76 -7.03 0.72
N ILE A 240 -25.29 -5.79 0.84
CA ILE A 240 -23.96 -5.46 1.30
C ILE A 240 -24.01 -4.20 2.16
N ASP A 241 -23.43 -4.28 3.33
CA ASP A 241 -23.19 -3.14 4.23
C ASP A 241 -21.80 -2.56 3.94
N PHE A 242 -21.74 -1.63 2.97
CA PHE A 242 -20.46 -1.08 2.49
C PHE A 242 -19.68 -0.33 3.56
N PRO A 243 -20.27 0.53 4.43
CA PRO A 243 -19.51 1.20 5.47
C PRO A 243 -18.78 0.25 6.42
N ASN A 244 -19.45 -0.83 6.84
CA ASN A 244 -18.85 -1.83 7.74
C ASN A 244 -17.91 -2.81 7.02
N LEU A 245 -18.07 -2.97 5.71
CA LEU A 245 -17.29 -3.91 4.92
C LEU A 245 -16.03 -3.25 4.34
N PHE A 246 -16.17 -2.07 3.79
CA PHE A 246 -15.11 -1.33 3.10
C PHE A 246 -14.50 -0.26 3.97
N GLY A 247 -15.34 0.59 4.60
CA GLY A 247 -14.85 1.79 5.26
C GLY A 247 -14.04 2.68 4.30
N ALA A 248 -13.06 3.37 4.81
CA ALA A 248 -12.09 4.12 4.01
C ALA A 248 -11.02 3.14 3.47
N ALA A 249 -11.41 2.30 2.52
CA ALA A 249 -10.57 1.25 1.93
C ALA A 249 -9.45 1.82 1.05
N HIS A 250 -8.42 1.00 0.81
CA HIS A 250 -7.31 1.32 -0.08
C HIS A 250 -7.79 1.83 -1.45
N GLY A 251 -7.23 2.95 -1.90
CA GLY A 251 -7.53 3.55 -3.20
C GLY A 251 -8.84 4.33 -3.27
N THR A 252 -9.66 4.39 -2.20
CA THR A 252 -10.91 5.16 -2.21
C THR A 252 -10.68 6.67 -2.25
N ASP A 253 -9.51 7.15 -1.85
CA ASP A 253 -9.11 8.56 -1.93
C ASP A 253 -8.83 9.03 -3.37
N ILE A 254 -8.53 8.13 -4.31
CA ILE A 254 -8.25 8.47 -5.73
C ILE A 254 -9.41 9.26 -6.34
N ALA A 255 -10.65 8.87 -6.06
CA ALA A 255 -11.83 9.52 -6.58
C ALA A 255 -11.90 11.01 -6.19
N PHE A 256 -11.51 11.34 -4.97
CA PHE A 256 -11.51 12.71 -4.44
C PHE A 256 -10.36 13.57 -4.99
N VAL A 257 -9.28 12.94 -5.44
CA VAL A 257 -8.17 13.64 -6.12
C VAL A 257 -8.47 13.90 -7.58
N THR A 258 -9.17 12.96 -8.25
CA THR A 258 -9.39 12.99 -9.69
C THR A 258 -10.75 13.51 -10.12
N GLY A 259 -11.72 13.61 -9.20
CA GLY A 259 -13.12 13.91 -9.49
C GLY A 259 -13.84 12.78 -10.23
N ASN A 260 -13.27 11.59 -10.26
CA ASN A 260 -13.85 10.45 -10.95
C ASN A 260 -14.37 9.42 -9.93
N PHE A 261 -15.65 9.49 -9.62
CA PHE A 261 -16.34 8.62 -8.67
C PHE A 261 -16.85 7.31 -9.30
N THR A 262 -16.13 6.78 -10.28
CA THR A 262 -16.49 5.52 -10.94
C THR A 262 -15.82 4.34 -10.23
N TYR A 263 -16.63 3.43 -9.69
CA TYR A 263 -16.21 2.19 -9.02
C TYR A 263 -17.02 1.00 -9.56
N GLY A 264 -17.10 0.87 -10.86
CA GLY A 264 -17.90 -0.15 -11.52
C GLY A 264 -19.39 -0.09 -11.16
N PRO A 265 -20.09 -1.22 -11.06
CA PRO A 265 -21.54 -1.26 -10.79
C PRO A 265 -21.97 -0.77 -9.40
N ILE A 266 -21.02 -0.64 -8.46
CA ILE A 266 -21.28 -0.24 -7.08
C ILE A 266 -20.93 1.23 -6.79
N SER A 267 -20.61 2.01 -7.81
CA SER A 267 -20.17 3.42 -7.68
C SER A 267 -21.10 4.26 -6.81
N SER A 268 -22.40 4.14 -7.00
CA SER A 268 -23.40 4.92 -6.24
C SER A 268 -23.50 4.53 -4.76
N TYR A 269 -23.03 3.35 -4.40
CA TYR A 269 -22.95 2.93 -2.99
C TYR A 269 -21.64 3.37 -2.36
N VAL A 270 -20.52 3.17 -3.07
CA VAL A 270 -19.19 3.54 -2.56
C VAL A 270 -19.01 5.06 -2.48
N TYR A 271 -19.56 5.79 -3.47
CA TYR A 271 -19.50 7.26 -3.54
C TYR A 271 -20.91 7.83 -3.76
N PRO A 272 -21.78 7.80 -2.76
CA PRO A 272 -23.12 8.38 -2.89
C PRO A 272 -23.05 9.86 -3.22
N ASP A 273 -24.00 10.31 -4.06
CA ASP A 273 -24.08 11.71 -4.51
C ASP A 273 -24.64 12.59 -3.40
N THR A 274 -23.75 13.14 -2.58
CA THR A 274 -24.09 13.93 -1.40
C THR A 274 -23.28 15.22 -1.34
N GLU A 275 -23.85 16.26 -0.70
CA GLU A 275 -23.13 17.51 -0.46
C GLU A 275 -21.82 17.30 0.32
N ALA A 276 -21.79 16.35 1.25
CA ALA A 276 -20.60 16.02 2.02
C ALA A 276 -19.48 15.44 1.13
N ARG A 277 -19.82 14.60 0.11
CA ARG A 277 -18.86 14.11 -0.89
C ARG A 277 -18.28 15.28 -1.68
N ASP A 278 -19.12 16.19 -2.17
CA ASP A 278 -18.68 17.32 -2.98
C ASP A 278 -17.81 18.30 -2.17
N GLN A 279 -18.12 18.50 -0.89
CA GLN A 279 -17.28 19.29 0.03
C GLN A 279 -15.91 18.62 0.24
N MET A 280 -15.88 17.31 0.42
CA MET A 280 -14.65 16.55 0.59
C MET A 280 -13.80 16.56 -0.70
N GLU A 281 -14.42 16.38 -1.87
CA GLU A 281 -13.76 16.51 -3.17
C GLU A 281 -13.08 17.88 -3.30
N ASN A 282 -13.84 18.96 -3.04
CA ASN A 282 -13.31 20.33 -3.09
C ASN A 282 -12.13 20.52 -2.11
N THR A 283 -12.22 19.95 -0.91
CA THR A 283 -11.16 20.01 0.10
C THR A 283 -9.88 19.34 -0.39
N VAL A 284 -9.98 18.09 -0.87
CA VAL A 284 -8.84 17.32 -1.35
C VAL A 284 -8.25 17.94 -2.61
N MET A 285 -9.07 18.23 -3.63
CA MET A 285 -8.58 18.85 -4.87
C MET A 285 -7.89 20.19 -4.63
N SER A 286 -8.46 21.02 -3.74
CA SER A 286 -7.87 22.33 -3.38
C SER A 286 -6.52 22.14 -2.70
N ALA A 287 -6.42 21.21 -1.74
CA ALA A 287 -5.18 20.95 -1.02
C ALA A 287 -4.07 20.42 -1.96
N TRP A 288 -4.37 19.43 -2.81
CA TRP A 288 -3.41 18.90 -3.80
C TRP A 288 -2.98 19.94 -4.81
N THR A 289 -3.93 20.72 -5.33
CA THR A 289 -3.66 21.80 -6.30
C THR A 289 -2.84 22.93 -5.67
N ASN A 290 -3.15 23.36 -4.45
CA ASN A 290 -2.41 24.37 -3.73
C ASN A 290 -0.99 23.92 -3.44
N PHE A 291 -0.83 22.70 -2.96
CA PHE A 291 0.49 22.11 -2.75
C PHE A 291 1.29 22.04 -4.06
N ALA A 292 0.70 21.58 -5.16
CA ALA A 292 1.36 21.54 -6.45
C ALA A 292 1.77 22.94 -6.95
N LYS A 293 1.00 23.97 -6.65
CA LYS A 293 1.29 25.36 -7.05
C LYS A 293 2.29 26.05 -6.13
N ARG A 294 2.12 25.92 -4.81
CA ARG A 294 2.76 26.78 -3.81
C ARG A 294 3.58 26.05 -2.76
N ALA A 295 3.61 24.71 -2.80
CA ALA A 295 4.23 23.86 -1.77
C ALA A 295 3.50 23.86 -0.40
N GLU A 296 2.33 24.46 -0.32
CA GLU A 296 1.49 24.55 0.88
C GLU A 296 0.14 23.93 0.55
N PRO A 297 -0.32 22.91 1.29
CA PRO A 297 -1.60 22.24 1.00
C PRO A 297 -2.81 23.03 1.51
N ASP A 298 -2.59 24.15 2.23
CA ASP A 298 -3.67 24.92 2.84
C ASP A 298 -4.78 25.25 1.83
N SER A 299 -5.96 24.72 2.11
CA SER A 299 -7.21 25.21 1.54
C SER A 299 -7.65 26.44 2.34
N GLU A 300 -8.34 27.37 1.68
CA GLU A 300 -9.00 28.49 2.36
C GLU A 300 -10.15 27.94 3.23
N LYS A 301 -9.83 27.59 4.52
CA LYS A 301 -10.78 27.08 5.53
C LYS A 301 -11.44 25.70 5.17
N PRO A 302 -11.82 24.87 6.15
CA PRO A 302 -11.98 25.21 7.57
C PRO A 302 -10.80 24.85 8.46
N VAL A 303 -9.80 24.07 7.99
CA VAL A 303 -8.71 23.52 8.82
C VAL A 303 -7.35 23.91 8.26
N GLN A 304 -6.52 24.52 9.08
CA GLN A 304 -5.12 24.76 8.75
C GLN A 304 -4.35 23.44 8.83
N TRP A 305 -3.70 23.03 7.74
CA TRP A 305 -2.90 21.82 7.71
C TRP A 305 -1.50 22.09 8.26
N HIS A 306 -1.19 21.55 9.43
CA HIS A 306 0.08 21.75 10.09
C HIS A 306 1.13 20.78 9.53
N LYS A 307 2.40 21.21 9.59
CA LYS A 307 3.53 20.35 9.22
C LYS A 307 3.69 19.20 10.20
N PHE A 308 4.10 18.07 9.67
CA PHE A 308 4.51 16.91 10.46
C PHE A 308 5.91 17.15 11.04
N THR A 309 6.09 16.81 12.32
CA THR A 309 7.41 16.65 12.95
C THR A 309 7.39 15.42 13.85
N THR A 310 8.54 14.81 14.11
CA THR A 310 8.64 13.66 15.02
C THR A 310 8.33 14.04 16.48
N THR A 311 8.50 15.31 16.84
CA THR A 311 8.16 15.83 18.18
C THR A 311 6.67 16.17 18.32
N ASP A 312 6.00 16.46 17.21
CA ASP A 312 4.55 16.70 17.13
C ASP A 312 3.99 16.09 15.84
N PRO A 313 3.79 14.76 15.78
CA PRO A 313 3.41 14.02 14.59
C PRO A 313 1.92 14.19 14.29
N GLN A 314 1.55 15.39 13.89
CA GLN A 314 0.20 15.74 13.47
C GLN A 314 -0.07 15.26 12.06
N PHE A 315 -1.32 14.90 11.80
CA PHE A 315 -1.83 14.62 10.46
C PHE A 315 -3.22 15.25 10.27
N LEU A 316 -3.55 15.57 9.03
CA LEU A 316 -4.91 15.97 8.69
C LEU A 316 -5.79 14.74 8.52
N ARG A 317 -6.85 14.64 9.33
CA ARG A 317 -7.91 13.67 9.13
C ARG A 317 -8.85 14.20 8.05
N LEU A 318 -8.90 13.52 6.93
CA LEU A 318 -9.78 13.85 5.81
C LEU A 318 -11.10 13.10 5.95
N ASP A 319 -12.09 13.80 6.45
CA ASP A 319 -13.45 13.32 6.70
C ASP A 319 -14.42 14.50 6.59
N LYS A 320 -15.69 14.32 6.89
CA LYS A 320 -16.70 15.39 6.82
C LYS A 320 -16.84 16.16 8.13
N ASP A 321 -17.40 17.35 8.04
CA ASP A 321 -17.82 18.20 9.16
C ASP A 321 -16.71 18.38 10.22
N ASP A 322 -17.02 18.20 11.50
CA ASP A 322 -16.07 18.32 12.61
C ASP A 322 -15.01 17.21 12.66
N ALA A 323 -15.20 16.14 11.88
CA ALA A 323 -14.23 15.08 11.73
C ALA A 323 -13.07 15.47 10.79
N LEU A 324 -13.27 16.47 9.91
CA LEU A 324 -12.19 17.12 9.18
C LEU A 324 -11.38 18.01 10.14
N ARG A 325 -10.25 17.50 10.64
CA ARG A 325 -9.45 18.19 11.65
C ARG A 325 -8.01 17.71 11.67
N MET A 326 -7.12 18.48 12.29
CA MET A 326 -5.82 17.97 12.71
C MET A 326 -5.98 16.95 13.82
N ASP A 327 -5.22 15.87 13.76
CA ASP A 327 -5.21 14.80 14.75
C ASP A 327 -3.77 14.39 15.12
N ARG A 328 -3.61 13.65 16.24
CA ARG A 328 -2.32 13.25 16.82
C ARG A 328 -2.31 11.80 17.28
N GLU A 329 -3.00 10.95 16.61
CA GLU A 329 -3.01 9.54 16.97
C GLU A 329 -1.63 8.91 16.73
N GLN A 330 -0.96 8.48 17.80
CA GLN A 330 0.33 7.82 17.74
C GLN A 330 0.21 6.34 18.11
N HIS A 331 0.52 5.50 17.17
CA HIS A 331 0.73 4.08 17.40
C HIS A 331 2.15 3.68 16.99
N SER A 332 2.76 2.75 17.73
CA SER A 332 3.90 1.98 17.25
C SER A 332 3.40 0.61 16.78
N VAL A 333 4.14 -0.04 15.90
CA VAL A 333 3.84 -1.42 15.48
C VAL A 333 3.73 -2.33 16.70
N ASP A 334 4.61 -2.18 17.69
CA ASP A 334 4.57 -2.94 18.93
C ASP A 334 3.30 -2.68 19.74
N SER A 335 2.87 -1.41 19.86
CA SER A 335 1.63 -1.08 20.59
C SER A 335 0.39 -1.66 19.91
N LEU A 336 0.33 -1.65 18.58
CA LEU A 336 -0.75 -2.27 17.81
C LEU A 336 -0.80 -3.78 18.03
N LEU A 337 0.35 -4.43 17.90
CA LEU A 337 0.45 -5.88 18.08
C LEU A 337 0.20 -6.32 19.53
N ASN A 338 0.61 -5.54 20.52
CA ASN A 338 0.30 -5.81 21.92
C ASN A 338 -1.21 -5.67 22.20
N ASN A 339 -1.86 -4.63 21.67
CA ASN A 339 -3.30 -4.46 21.78
C ASN A 339 -4.06 -5.62 21.12
N MET A 340 -3.63 -6.04 19.93
CA MET A 340 -4.17 -7.20 19.24
C MET A 340 -3.97 -8.49 20.04
N ALA A 341 -2.81 -8.69 20.66
CA ALA A 341 -2.52 -9.87 21.48
C ALA A 341 -3.42 -9.97 22.73
N LEU A 342 -3.85 -8.84 23.28
CA LEU A 342 -4.74 -8.76 24.44
C LEU A 342 -6.22 -8.97 24.08
N SER A 343 -6.60 -8.81 22.81
CA SER A 343 -7.97 -9.07 22.38
C SER A 343 -8.36 -10.54 22.51
N ARG A 344 -9.64 -10.80 22.77
CA ARG A 344 -10.18 -12.15 22.86
C ARG A 344 -10.66 -12.71 21.55
N ALA A 345 -10.89 -11.84 20.54
CA ALA A 345 -11.42 -12.23 19.24
C ALA A 345 -10.53 -13.25 18.51
N PRO A 346 -9.18 -13.02 18.32
CA PRO A 346 -8.38 -13.93 17.52
C PRO A 346 -7.94 -15.18 18.29
N SER A 347 -7.95 -16.33 17.63
CA SER A 347 -7.21 -17.53 18.04
C SER A 347 -5.69 -17.28 17.95
N ASN A 348 -4.87 -18.18 18.52
CA ASN A 348 -3.41 -18.05 18.43
C ASN A 348 -2.90 -18.08 16.97
N LEU A 349 -3.50 -18.90 16.10
CA LEU A 349 -3.15 -18.92 14.67
C LEU A 349 -3.47 -17.57 14.01
N GLN A 350 -4.63 -16.99 14.30
CA GLN A 350 -5.03 -15.69 13.78
C GLN A 350 -4.15 -14.56 14.30
N ARG A 351 -3.77 -14.58 15.58
CA ARG A 351 -2.76 -13.63 16.11
C ARG A 351 -1.45 -13.71 15.34
N CYS A 352 -0.97 -14.93 15.09
CA CYS A 352 0.26 -15.13 14.34
C CYS A 352 0.11 -14.72 12.89
N TYR A 353 -1.07 -14.88 12.30
CA TYR A 353 -1.32 -14.44 10.94
C TYR A 353 -1.30 -12.89 10.83
N ILE A 354 -2.04 -12.19 11.69
CA ILE A 354 -2.02 -10.72 11.73
C ILE A 354 -0.59 -10.20 11.99
N ALA A 355 0.13 -10.81 12.94
CA ALA A 355 1.51 -10.44 13.24
C ALA A 355 2.45 -10.67 12.03
N TRP A 356 2.34 -11.84 11.37
CA TRP A 356 3.10 -12.14 10.18
C TRP A 356 2.94 -11.06 9.10
N GLU A 357 1.71 -10.80 8.72
CA GLU A 357 1.44 -9.78 7.73
C GLU A 357 1.90 -8.38 8.18
N THR A 358 1.79 -8.08 9.48
CA THR A 358 2.26 -6.79 10.03
C THR A 358 3.79 -6.67 9.94
N PHE A 359 4.53 -7.74 10.19
CA PHE A 359 6.00 -7.72 10.12
C PHE A 359 6.54 -7.84 8.69
N THR A 360 5.78 -8.39 7.75
CA THR A 360 6.32 -8.71 6.42
C THR A 360 5.81 -7.83 5.29
N ASN A 361 4.76 -7.02 5.51
CA ASN A 361 4.17 -6.19 4.46
C ASN A 361 4.40 -4.69 4.69
N VAL A 362 4.27 -3.90 3.62
CA VAL A 362 4.36 -2.43 3.56
C VAL A 362 5.77 -1.86 3.77
N GLY A 363 6.50 -2.36 4.76
CA GLY A 363 7.93 -2.09 4.96
C GLY A 363 8.76 -3.34 4.70
N ASN A 364 10.06 -3.23 4.92
CA ASN A 364 10.95 -4.37 4.82
C ASN A 364 10.51 -5.47 5.79
N ALA A 365 10.52 -6.69 5.29
CA ALA A 365 10.10 -7.84 6.06
C ALA A 365 11.07 -8.12 7.23
N ASP A 366 10.51 -8.37 8.41
CA ASP A 366 11.24 -8.74 9.62
C ASP A 366 10.73 -10.08 10.20
N PRO A 367 11.14 -11.21 9.59
CA PRO A 367 10.75 -12.53 10.11
C PRO A 367 11.35 -12.85 11.48
N GLU A 368 12.42 -12.17 11.89
CA GLU A 368 13.05 -12.38 13.19
C GLU A 368 12.20 -11.74 14.30
N ALA A 369 11.78 -10.49 14.10
CA ALA A 369 10.84 -9.83 15.01
C ALA A 369 9.52 -10.62 15.12
N TYR A 370 9.00 -11.14 14.00
CA TYR A 370 7.84 -12.02 14.03
C TYR A 370 8.04 -13.25 14.91
N ARG A 371 9.17 -13.96 14.79
CA ARG A 371 9.44 -15.16 15.61
C ARG A 371 9.62 -14.82 17.09
N ALA A 372 10.20 -13.67 17.38
CA ALA A 372 10.42 -13.20 18.77
C ALA A 372 9.15 -12.64 19.41
N TRP A 373 8.18 -12.21 18.61
CA TRP A 373 6.98 -11.53 19.08
C TRP A 373 6.19 -12.37 20.10
N ASN A 374 5.61 -11.69 21.09
CA ASN A 374 4.77 -12.26 22.15
C ASN A 374 5.38 -13.52 22.78
N ASN A 375 6.63 -13.39 23.25
CA ASN A 375 7.40 -14.48 23.87
C ASN A 375 7.55 -15.73 22.98
N GLY A 376 7.65 -15.54 21.66
CA GLY A 376 7.83 -16.62 20.72
C GLY A 376 6.56 -17.43 20.42
N LEU A 377 5.38 -16.86 20.63
CA LEU A 377 4.09 -17.52 20.34
C LEU A 377 4.05 -18.11 18.93
N CYS A 378 4.66 -17.42 17.96
CA CYS A 378 4.62 -17.77 16.54
C CYS A 378 5.90 -18.43 16.03
N ALA A 379 6.90 -18.65 16.90
CA ALA A 379 8.25 -19.05 16.49
C ALA A 379 8.31 -20.37 15.67
N ASN A 380 7.38 -21.29 15.92
CA ASN A 380 7.34 -22.61 15.27
C ASN A 380 6.29 -22.70 14.14
N LEU A 381 5.63 -21.58 13.79
CA LEU A 381 4.64 -21.55 12.71
C LEU A 381 5.30 -21.12 11.38
N ASP A 382 5.17 -21.95 10.37
CA ASP A 382 5.46 -21.59 8.99
C ASP A 382 4.20 -20.93 8.38
N MET A 383 4.05 -19.61 8.62
CA MET A 383 2.87 -18.88 8.17
C MET A 383 2.62 -18.96 6.66
N PRO A 384 3.63 -18.91 5.77
CA PRO A 384 3.40 -19.19 4.35
C PRO A 384 2.77 -20.57 4.06
N SER A 385 3.10 -21.58 4.83
CA SER A 385 2.46 -22.90 4.71
C SER A 385 1.04 -22.93 5.26
N GLU A 386 0.79 -22.25 6.37
CA GLU A 386 -0.57 -22.09 6.92
C GLU A 386 -1.48 -21.30 5.98
N GLN A 387 -0.99 -20.23 5.37
CA GLN A 387 -1.73 -19.46 4.37
C GLN A 387 -2.13 -20.33 3.18
N ARG A 388 -1.21 -21.15 2.64
CA ARG A 388 -1.51 -22.09 1.57
C ARG A 388 -2.54 -23.15 1.98
N ALA A 389 -2.46 -23.65 3.21
CA ALA A 389 -3.42 -24.62 3.72
C ALA A 389 -4.83 -24.00 3.85
N ILE A 390 -4.94 -22.76 4.33
CA ILE A 390 -6.19 -22.01 4.38
C ILE A 390 -6.75 -21.81 2.97
N ALA A 391 -5.93 -21.35 2.03
CA ALA A 391 -6.35 -21.15 0.63
C ALA A 391 -6.82 -22.45 -0.02
N ALA A 392 -6.08 -23.55 0.16
CA ALA A 392 -6.44 -24.86 -0.38
C ALA A 392 -7.78 -25.36 0.18
N LYS A 393 -8.05 -25.14 1.47
CA LYS A 393 -9.32 -25.48 2.10
C LYS A 393 -10.46 -24.66 1.48
N LEU A 394 -10.31 -23.35 1.35
CA LEU A 394 -11.34 -22.48 0.77
C LEU A 394 -11.62 -22.83 -0.70
N LEU A 395 -10.58 -23.13 -1.48
CA LEU A 395 -10.73 -23.61 -2.85
C LEU A 395 -11.50 -24.93 -2.93
N ALA A 396 -11.22 -25.88 -2.04
CA ALA A 396 -11.93 -27.17 -2.00
C ALA A 396 -13.39 -27.02 -1.60
N GLU A 397 -13.71 -26.11 -0.68
CA GLU A 397 -15.07 -25.88 -0.18
C GLU A 397 -15.91 -25.02 -1.11
N HIS A 398 -15.32 -24.03 -1.78
CA HIS A 398 -16.05 -22.99 -2.50
C HIS A 398 -15.68 -22.85 -3.98
N GLY A 399 -14.59 -23.47 -4.43
CA GLY A 399 -14.07 -23.30 -5.79
C GLY A 399 -13.33 -21.98 -6.04
N SER A 400 -13.30 -21.09 -5.06
CA SER A 400 -12.60 -19.79 -5.08
C SER A 400 -12.26 -19.36 -3.67
N ILE A 401 -11.18 -18.62 -3.49
CA ILE A 401 -10.86 -17.93 -2.23
C ILE A 401 -11.53 -16.55 -2.13
N GLU A 402 -12.03 -16.03 -3.23
CA GLU A 402 -12.79 -14.77 -3.28
C GLU A 402 -14.30 -15.02 -3.32
N VAL A 403 -15.05 -14.01 -2.85
CA VAL A 403 -16.52 -14.06 -2.78
C VAL A 403 -17.21 -13.61 -4.07
N LEU A 404 -16.49 -12.98 -4.99
CA LEU A 404 -17.01 -12.48 -6.27
C LEU A 404 -16.30 -13.11 -7.45
#